data_8aa390549a01e2e6ef1c50d090a2518d
#
_entry.id   8aa390549a01e2e6ef1c50d090a2518d
#
_cell.length_a   1.000
_cell.length_b   1.000
_cell.length_c   1.000
_cell.angle_alpha   90.00
_cell.angle_beta   90.00
_cell.angle_gamma   90.00
#
_symmetry.space_group_name_H-M   'P 1'
#
loop_
_entity.id
_entity.type
_entity.pdbx_description
1 polymer ?
#
loop_
_entity_poly.entity_id
_entity_poly.type
_entity_poly.pdbx_seq_one_letter_code
_entity_poly.pdbx_strand_id
1 'polypeptide(L)'
;MEVEKIMQALEQKHPGEAEYLQAVKEVLESVKDVYNQHPEFEKAKLIERIVEPERVITFRVPWVDDKGEVHVNIGYRVQFNSAIGPYKGGLRFHPSVNLSILKFLGFEQTFKNALTTLPMGGGKGGSDFSIRGRSDNEVMRFCQSFMTELYRVIGPDEDIPAGDIGVGAREIGYLFGMYKKLTHEWSGMMTGKGLEWGGSRIRPEATGYGALYFVDKMLHTHGHDIKGKTVAISGFGNVAWGAAKKATELGAKVITISGPDGYIYDPAGLDDEKIEYMLELRASGNDVCQPYADEFPEATFVAGKKPWEVKCDIALPCATQNELNGDDADMLLTNKPLCVAEVSNMGCTAEAAEKFIAAKMLFAPGKAVNAGGVATSGLEMTQNAIRLSWSDAEVDEKLHGIMHNIHEQCVKYGKQPDGYIDYVKGANIAGFMKVANAMMAQGIV
;
A
#
# COMPACT_ATOMS: atom_id res chain seq x y z
N MET A 1 -6.45 10.23 -27.05
CA MET A 1 -5.12 9.76 -26.55
C MET A 1 -4.71 8.49 -27.28
N GLU A 2 -3.53 8.47 -27.89
CA GLU A 2 -2.94 7.32 -28.58
C GLU A 2 -1.87 6.70 -27.68
N VAL A 3 -2.25 5.71 -26.88
CA VAL A 3 -1.40 5.13 -25.82
C VAL A 3 -0.10 4.57 -26.39
N GLU A 4 -0.16 3.80 -27.47
CA GLU A 4 1.00 3.16 -28.09
C GLU A 4 2.06 4.19 -28.55
N LYS A 5 1.61 5.32 -29.10
CA LYS A 5 2.51 6.40 -29.53
C LYS A 5 3.20 7.09 -28.35
N ILE A 6 2.46 7.30 -27.26
CA ILE A 6 3.02 7.84 -26.02
C ILE A 6 4.05 6.88 -25.45
N MET A 7 3.71 5.59 -25.42
CA MET A 7 4.63 4.56 -24.90
C MET A 7 5.91 4.45 -25.71
N GLN A 8 5.83 4.48 -27.05
CA GLN A 8 7.03 4.48 -27.91
C GLN A 8 7.94 5.67 -27.62
N ALA A 9 7.38 6.85 -27.38
CA ALA A 9 8.17 8.04 -27.04
C ALA A 9 8.82 7.91 -25.64
N LEU A 10 8.10 7.31 -24.67
CA LEU A 10 8.64 7.06 -23.33
C LEU A 10 9.73 5.99 -23.31
N GLU A 11 9.59 4.91 -24.09
CA GLU A 11 10.62 3.87 -24.21
C GLU A 11 11.94 4.43 -24.77
N GLN A 12 11.86 5.38 -25.70
CA GLN A 12 13.06 6.06 -26.23
C GLN A 12 13.74 6.94 -25.16
N LYS A 13 12.96 7.57 -24.28
CA LYS A 13 13.48 8.42 -23.21
C LYS A 13 14.01 7.61 -22.02
N HIS A 14 13.38 6.48 -21.70
CA HIS A 14 13.62 5.67 -20.52
C HIS A 14 13.99 4.22 -20.89
N PRO A 15 15.08 4.02 -21.67
CA PRO A 15 15.47 2.68 -22.12
C PRO A 15 15.82 1.78 -20.91
N GLY A 16 15.25 0.58 -20.87
CA GLY A 16 15.53 -0.41 -19.82
C GLY A 16 14.73 -0.24 -18.53
N GLU A 17 13.82 0.74 -18.45
CA GLU A 17 12.95 0.95 -17.28
C GLU A 17 11.62 0.20 -17.43
N ALA A 18 11.67 -1.13 -17.54
CA ALA A 18 10.51 -1.97 -17.89
C ALA A 18 9.35 -1.86 -16.89
N GLU A 19 9.63 -1.89 -15.58
CA GLU A 19 8.59 -1.83 -14.53
C GLU A 19 7.86 -0.48 -14.55
N TYR A 20 8.60 0.61 -14.75
CA TYR A 20 8.03 1.95 -14.85
C TYR A 20 7.16 2.10 -16.11
N LEU A 21 7.65 1.67 -17.26
CA LEU A 21 6.92 1.75 -18.52
C LEU A 21 5.64 0.91 -18.51
N GLN A 22 5.68 -0.27 -17.91
CA GLN A 22 4.49 -1.10 -17.74
C GLN A 22 3.42 -0.40 -16.89
N ALA A 23 3.79 0.16 -15.75
CA ALA A 23 2.84 0.84 -14.87
C ALA A 23 2.20 2.07 -15.55
N VAL A 24 2.99 2.84 -16.29
CA VAL A 24 2.48 3.97 -17.07
C VAL A 24 1.46 3.48 -18.10
N LYS A 25 1.77 2.43 -18.86
CA LYS A 25 0.88 1.87 -19.87
C LYS A 25 -0.47 1.46 -19.27
N GLU A 26 -0.46 0.70 -18.18
CA GLU A 26 -1.67 0.22 -17.50
C GLU A 26 -2.57 1.38 -17.04
N VAL A 27 -1.99 2.44 -16.48
CA VAL A 27 -2.76 3.61 -16.07
C VAL A 27 -3.32 4.36 -17.28
N LEU A 28 -2.51 4.59 -18.32
CA LEU A 28 -2.97 5.29 -19.52
C LEU A 28 -4.12 4.56 -20.23
N GLU A 29 -4.05 3.24 -20.31
CA GLU A 29 -5.13 2.42 -20.88
C GLU A 29 -6.43 2.55 -20.07
N SER A 30 -6.31 2.54 -18.74
CA SER A 30 -7.47 2.63 -17.83
C SER A 30 -8.15 4.01 -17.84
N VAL A 31 -7.42 5.09 -18.11
CA VAL A 31 -7.96 6.47 -18.09
C VAL A 31 -8.24 7.05 -19.48
N LYS A 32 -7.95 6.32 -20.56
CA LYS A 32 -8.05 6.77 -21.95
C LYS A 32 -9.41 7.40 -22.27
N ASP A 33 -10.48 6.74 -21.89
CA ASP A 33 -11.84 7.19 -22.22
C ASP A 33 -12.19 8.51 -21.53
N VAL A 34 -11.87 8.64 -20.25
CA VAL A 34 -12.13 9.86 -19.50
C VAL A 34 -11.24 11.00 -19.98
N TYR A 35 -9.97 10.72 -20.27
CA TYR A 35 -9.05 11.71 -20.83
C TYR A 35 -9.58 12.31 -22.14
N ASN A 36 -10.11 11.47 -23.04
CA ASN A 36 -10.63 11.91 -24.33
C ASN A 36 -11.88 12.80 -24.23
N GLN A 37 -12.55 12.83 -23.08
CA GLN A 37 -13.66 13.74 -22.80
C GLN A 37 -13.20 15.15 -22.40
N HIS A 38 -11.87 15.35 -22.19
CA HIS A 38 -11.25 16.56 -21.70
C HIS A 38 -10.20 17.12 -22.68
N PRO A 39 -10.61 17.79 -23.79
CA PRO A 39 -9.66 18.32 -24.78
C PRO A 39 -8.67 19.35 -24.20
N GLU A 40 -9.01 19.98 -23.08
CA GLU A 40 -8.12 20.88 -22.33
C GLU A 40 -6.87 20.16 -21.79
N PHE A 41 -6.96 18.87 -21.48
CA PHE A 41 -5.82 18.07 -21.01
C PHE A 41 -4.76 17.90 -22.09
N GLU A 42 -5.17 17.67 -23.32
CA GLU A 42 -4.27 17.56 -24.50
C GLU A 42 -3.53 18.89 -24.73
N LYS A 43 -4.26 20.00 -24.64
CA LYS A 43 -3.70 21.35 -24.79
C LYS A 43 -2.63 21.68 -23.75
N ALA A 44 -2.82 21.22 -22.51
CA ALA A 44 -1.92 21.43 -21.40
C ALA A 44 -0.77 20.40 -21.34
N LYS A 45 -0.68 19.50 -22.32
CA LYS A 45 0.31 18.41 -22.30
C LYS A 45 0.29 17.61 -20.99
N LEU A 46 -0.93 17.36 -20.49
CA LEU A 46 -1.11 16.77 -19.16
C LEU A 46 -0.44 15.40 -19.04
N ILE A 47 -0.59 14.53 -20.06
CA ILE A 47 0.00 13.19 -20.02
C ILE A 47 1.52 13.26 -19.99
N GLU A 48 2.13 14.07 -20.85
CA GLU A 48 3.57 14.22 -20.90
C GLU A 48 4.17 14.76 -19.59
N ARG A 49 3.37 15.51 -18.82
CA ARG A 49 3.75 16.03 -17.50
C ARG A 49 3.51 15.04 -16.37
N ILE A 50 2.39 14.32 -16.39
CA ILE A 50 2.00 13.44 -15.28
C ILE A 50 2.76 12.12 -15.27
N VAL A 51 3.28 11.68 -16.44
CA VAL A 51 4.08 10.46 -16.54
C VAL A 51 5.56 10.67 -16.24
N GLU A 52 6.04 11.89 -16.19
CA GLU A 52 7.41 12.19 -15.83
C GLU A 52 7.49 12.60 -14.35
N PRO A 53 8.46 12.10 -13.57
CA PRO A 53 8.68 12.60 -12.22
C PRO A 53 9.15 14.05 -12.25
N GLU A 54 8.69 14.87 -11.30
CA GLU A 54 9.12 16.26 -11.18
C GLU A 54 10.62 16.36 -10.89
N ARG A 55 11.16 15.48 -10.03
CA ARG A 55 12.59 15.40 -9.72
C ARG A 55 13.01 13.97 -9.40
N VAL A 56 14.22 13.61 -9.80
CA VAL A 56 14.91 12.38 -9.38
C VAL A 56 16.26 12.77 -8.78
N ILE A 57 16.48 12.37 -7.55
CA ILE A 57 17.73 12.59 -6.83
C ILE A 57 18.44 11.26 -6.66
N THR A 58 19.67 11.17 -7.12
CA THR A 58 20.53 9.99 -6.98
C THR A 58 21.80 10.41 -6.26
N PHE A 59 22.21 9.65 -5.26
CA PHE A 59 23.38 9.98 -4.44
C PHE A 59 24.11 8.73 -3.98
N ARG A 60 25.39 8.89 -3.67
CA ARG A 60 26.26 7.85 -3.14
C ARG A 60 26.12 7.77 -1.63
N VAL A 61 26.03 6.54 -1.09
CA VAL A 61 25.93 6.27 0.35
C VAL A 61 27.11 5.41 0.80
N PRO A 62 28.25 6.02 1.22
CA PRO A 62 29.37 5.29 1.80
C PRO A 62 29.10 5.02 3.29
N TRP A 63 29.44 3.82 3.74
CA TRP A 63 29.32 3.44 5.13
C TRP A 63 30.36 2.38 5.51
N VAL A 64 30.59 2.17 6.81
CA VAL A 64 31.61 1.25 7.32
C VAL A 64 30.92 0.14 8.13
N ASP A 65 31.28 -1.11 7.88
CA ASP A 65 30.77 -2.25 8.61
C ASP A 65 31.47 -2.44 9.98
N ASP A 66 31.05 -3.46 10.73
CA ASP A 66 31.60 -3.74 12.06
C ASP A 66 33.06 -4.25 12.03
N LYS A 67 33.55 -4.65 10.84
CA LYS A 67 34.95 -5.04 10.62
C LYS A 67 35.85 -3.89 10.19
N GLY A 68 35.27 -2.70 9.98
CA GLY A 68 35.97 -1.53 9.48
C GLY A 68 36.11 -1.48 7.95
N GLU A 69 35.40 -2.35 7.21
CA GLU A 69 35.41 -2.34 5.75
C GLU A 69 34.44 -1.28 5.21
N VAL A 70 34.86 -0.58 4.16
CA VAL A 70 34.08 0.47 3.51
C VAL A 70 33.17 -0.14 2.44
N HIS A 71 31.88 0.19 2.52
CA HIS A 71 30.87 -0.16 1.52
C HIS A 71 30.30 1.08 0.87
N VAL A 72 29.85 0.96 -0.38
CA VAL A 72 29.23 2.06 -1.13
C VAL A 72 27.94 1.55 -1.77
N ASN A 73 26.82 2.14 -1.36
CA ASN A 73 25.51 1.90 -1.96
C ASN A 73 25.05 3.15 -2.72
N ILE A 74 23.98 2.99 -3.51
CA ILE A 74 23.32 4.09 -4.21
C ILE A 74 22.00 4.38 -3.51
N GLY A 75 21.78 5.65 -3.18
CA GLY A 75 20.53 6.16 -2.66
C GLY A 75 19.73 6.91 -3.72
N TYR A 76 18.41 6.83 -3.64
CA TYR A 76 17.48 7.48 -4.56
C TYR A 76 16.34 8.14 -3.81
N ARG A 77 15.85 9.28 -4.34
CA ARG A 77 14.54 9.82 -4.06
C ARG A 77 13.87 10.27 -5.35
N VAL A 78 12.74 9.69 -5.66
CA VAL A 78 11.86 10.09 -6.76
C VAL A 78 10.75 10.94 -6.17
N GLN A 79 10.76 12.23 -6.47
CA GLN A 79 9.72 13.21 -6.18
C GLN A 79 8.84 13.27 -7.41
N PHE A 80 7.74 12.48 -7.38
CA PHE A 80 7.04 12.17 -8.62
C PHE A 80 6.05 13.27 -8.99
N ASN A 81 5.15 13.63 -8.08
CA ASN A 81 4.14 14.64 -8.34
C ASN A 81 3.69 15.32 -7.04
N SER A 82 3.68 16.64 -7.02
CA SER A 82 3.33 17.48 -5.87
C SER A 82 2.02 18.25 -6.04
N ALA A 83 1.25 18.00 -7.09
CA ALA A 83 0.05 18.78 -7.38
C ALA A 83 -1.02 18.75 -6.27
N ILE A 84 -1.07 17.68 -5.47
CA ILE A 84 -2.07 17.56 -4.39
C ILE A 84 -1.49 17.91 -3.02
N GLY A 85 -0.19 17.87 -2.84
CA GLY A 85 0.48 18.13 -1.57
C GLY A 85 1.95 17.70 -1.61
N PRO A 86 2.64 17.74 -0.46
CA PRO A 86 4.04 17.33 -0.40
C PRO A 86 4.22 15.89 -0.90
N TYR A 87 5.37 15.61 -1.51
CA TYR A 87 5.68 14.27 -1.95
C TYR A 87 5.60 13.30 -0.76
N LYS A 88 4.93 12.17 -0.94
CA LYS A 88 4.73 11.19 0.12
C LYS A 88 4.91 9.79 -0.40
N GLY A 89 5.76 9.02 0.28
CA GLY A 89 5.97 7.62 -0.02
C GLY A 89 7.20 7.04 0.67
N GLY A 90 7.22 5.71 0.77
CA GLY A 90 8.22 4.97 1.56
C GLY A 90 9.63 4.97 0.98
N LEU A 91 10.56 4.64 1.85
CA LEU A 91 11.94 4.26 1.50
C LEU A 91 12.05 2.74 1.53
N ARG A 92 12.65 2.15 0.48
CA ARG A 92 12.91 0.71 0.38
C ARG A 92 14.40 0.42 0.46
N PHE A 93 14.82 -0.43 1.40
CA PHE A 93 16.18 -0.93 1.48
C PHE A 93 16.21 -2.40 1.10
N HIS A 94 16.56 -2.66 -0.16
CA HIS A 94 16.59 -4.01 -0.72
C HIS A 94 17.55 -4.07 -1.92
N PRO A 95 18.31 -5.18 -2.10
CA PRO A 95 19.26 -5.30 -3.21
C PRO A 95 18.67 -5.12 -4.62
N SER A 96 17.38 -5.37 -4.79
CA SER A 96 16.67 -5.18 -6.07
C SER A 96 16.34 -3.73 -6.41
N VAL A 97 16.55 -2.79 -5.49
CA VAL A 97 16.20 -1.38 -5.72
C VAL A 97 17.02 -0.80 -6.85
N ASN A 98 16.31 -0.24 -7.82
CA ASN A 98 16.85 0.53 -8.93
C ASN A 98 15.91 1.68 -9.28
N LEU A 99 16.30 2.55 -10.18
CA LEU A 99 15.53 3.73 -10.55
C LEU A 99 14.16 3.39 -11.19
N SER A 100 14.12 2.36 -12.06
CA SER A 100 12.88 1.91 -12.72
C SER A 100 11.82 1.52 -11.70
N ILE A 101 12.19 0.69 -10.71
CA ILE A 101 11.29 0.25 -9.63
C ILE A 101 10.80 1.46 -8.81
N LEU A 102 11.69 2.41 -8.48
CA LEU A 102 11.29 3.57 -7.68
C LEU A 102 10.42 4.56 -8.45
N LYS A 103 10.64 4.74 -9.75
CA LYS A 103 9.76 5.52 -10.63
C LYS A 103 8.38 4.87 -10.74
N PHE A 104 8.33 3.56 -10.99
CA PHE A 104 7.09 2.78 -10.96
C PHE A 104 6.31 3.01 -9.67
N LEU A 105 6.96 2.77 -8.54
CA LEU A 105 6.32 2.89 -7.23
C LEU A 105 5.91 4.33 -6.90
N GLY A 106 6.70 5.34 -7.32
CA GLY A 106 6.37 6.76 -7.13
C GLY A 106 5.18 7.20 -7.98
N PHE A 107 5.10 6.71 -9.22
CA PHE A 107 3.98 6.95 -10.11
C PHE A 107 2.68 6.38 -9.55
N GLU A 108 2.66 5.13 -9.15
CA GLU A 108 1.48 4.51 -8.54
C GLU A 108 1.10 5.16 -7.20
N GLN A 109 2.10 5.55 -6.40
CA GLN A 109 1.87 6.21 -5.11
C GLN A 109 1.14 7.54 -5.28
N THR A 110 1.38 8.28 -6.36
CA THR A 110 0.69 9.53 -6.70
C THR A 110 -0.82 9.33 -6.73
N PHE A 111 -1.30 8.32 -7.44
CA PHE A 111 -2.74 8.04 -7.58
C PHE A 111 -3.33 7.38 -6.34
N LYS A 112 -2.58 6.53 -5.66
CA LYS A 112 -2.99 5.94 -4.38
C LYS A 112 -3.21 7.01 -3.31
N ASN A 113 -2.28 7.95 -3.17
CA ASN A 113 -2.40 9.06 -2.23
C ASN A 113 -3.58 9.97 -2.58
N ALA A 114 -3.82 10.22 -3.87
CA ALA A 114 -4.94 11.00 -4.35
C ALA A 114 -6.30 10.45 -3.90
N LEU A 115 -6.46 9.13 -3.84
CA LEU A 115 -7.69 8.48 -3.38
C LEU A 115 -8.00 8.77 -1.92
N THR A 116 -7.01 8.97 -1.07
CA THR A 116 -7.22 9.23 0.37
C THR A 116 -7.94 10.56 0.67
N THR A 117 -8.03 11.44 -0.33
CA THR A 117 -8.51 12.83 -0.20
C THR A 117 -7.62 13.75 0.64
N LEU A 118 -6.59 13.21 1.29
CA LEU A 118 -5.62 13.98 2.06
C LEU A 118 -4.63 14.72 1.14
N PRO A 119 -4.04 15.84 1.58
CA PRO A 119 -3.10 16.63 0.80
C PRO A 119 -1.72 15.97 0.77
N MET A 120 -1.58 14.93 -0.03
CA MET A 120 -0.35 14.16 -0.21
C MET A 120 -0.09 13.89 -1.68
N GLY A 121 1.04 14.35 -2.18
CA GLY A 121 1.57 14.01 -3.49
C GLY A 121 2.18 12.61 -3.53
N GLY A 122 2.91 12.29 -4.59
CA GLY A 122 3.57 11.00 -4.77
C GLY A 122 5.08 11.10 -4.75
N GLY A 123 5.71 10.21 -4.01
CA GLY A 123 7.16 10.05 -3.99
C GLY A 123 7.57 8.64 -3.58
N LYS A 124 8.79 8.26 -3.91
CA LYS A 124 9.38 6.98 -3.52
C LYS A 124 10.89 7.10 -3.45
N GLY A 125 11.51 6.36 -2.56
CA GLY A 125 12.96 6.34 -2.46
C GLY A 125 13.50 5.01 -1.95
N GLY A 126 14.79 4.96 -1.76
CA GLY A 126 15.44 3.77 -1.22
C GLY A 126 16.88 3.62 -1.67
N SER A 127 17.39 2.43 -1.45
CA SER A 127 18.76 2.04 -1.76
C SER A 127 18.84 0.54 -2.04
N ASP A 128 19.85 0.14 -2.79
CA ASP A 128 20.25 -1.25 -3.02
C ASP A 128 20.88 -1.93 -1.78
N PHE A 129 20.84 -1.27 -0.64
CA PHE A 129 21.30 -1.77 0.65
C PHE A 129 20.39 -2.90 1.18
N SER A 130 21.00 -3.97 1.71
CA SER A 130 20.28 -5.04 2.40
C SER A 130 20.47 -4.94 3.91
N ILE A 131 19.38 -4.93 4.67
CA ILE A 131 19.43 -5.02 6.14
C ILE A 131 19.70 -6.45 6.64
N ARG A 132 19.54 -7.46 5.78
CA ARG A 132 19.70 -8.86 6.18
C ARG A 132 21.15 -9.17 6.55
N GLY A 133 21.36 -9.77 7.71
CA GLY A 133 22.69 -10.14 8.20
C GLY A 133 23.53 -8.96 8.69
N ARG A 134 22.94 -7.76 8.81
CA ARG A 134 23.60 -6.56 9.34
C ARG A 134 23.27 -6.36 10.80
N SER A 135 24.27 -5.89 11.58
CA SER A 135 24.04 -5.48 12.94
C SER A 135 23.22 -4.18 13.03
N ASP A 136 22.65 -3.90 14.19
CA ASP A 136 21.94 -2.63 14.43
C ASP A 136 22.87 -1.41 14.23
N ASN A 137 24.14 -1.54 14.60
CA ASN A 137 25.14 -0.50 14.41
C ASN A 137 25.45 -0.26 12.92
N GLU A 138 25.56 -1.30 12.13
CA GLU A 138 25.75 -1.20 10.67
C GLU A 138 24.55 -0.51 10.01
N VAL A 139 23.32 -0.95 10.34
CA VAL A 139 22.09 -0.33 9.83
C VAL A 139 21.98 1.14 10.25
N MET A 140 22.33 1.46 11.48
CA MET A 140 22.34 2.84 11.98
C MET A 140 23.33 3.70 11.20
N ARG A 141 24.56 3.24 10.99
CA ARG A 141 25.58 3.99 10.21
C ARG A 141 25.12 4.20 8.76
N PHE A 142 24.54 3.18 8.16
CA PHE A 142 23.97 3.30 6.82
C PHE A 142 22.85 4.36 6.77
N CYS A 143 21.87 4.30 7.67
CA CYS A 143 20.79 5.27 7.76
C CYS A 143 21.30 6.70 7.97
N GLN A 144 22.31 6.89 8.79
CA GLN A 144 22.93 8.20 9.02
C GLN A 144 23.61 8.74 7.76
N SER A 145 24.37 7.90 7.05
CA SER A 145 25.00 8.29 5.78
C SER A 145 23.95 8.60 4.71
N PHE A 146 22.92 7.77 4.59
CA PHE A 146 21.81 7.99 3.65
C PHE A 146 21.10 9.33 3.91
N MET A 147 20.79 9.63 5.17
CA MET A 147 20.11 10.87 5.55
C MET A 147 20.98 12.11 5.38
N THR A 148 22.29 12.00 5.47
CA THR A 148 23.23 13.12 5.27
C THR A 148 23.11 13.73 3.86
N GLU A 149 22.73 12.93 2.88
CA GLU A 149 22.44 13.43 1.52
C GLU A 149 20.97 13.79 1.34
N LEU A 150 20.06 12.94 1.87
CA LEU A 150 18.62 13.09 1.64
C LEU A 150 18.02 14.34 2.31
N TYR A 151 18.50 14.74 3.50
CA TYR A 151 17.89 15.81 4.31
C TYR A 151 17.75 17.14 3.57
N ARG A 152 18.59 17.39 2.56
CA ARG A 152 18.61 18.63 1.79
C ARG A 152 17.43 18.81 0.84
N VAL A 153 16.72 17.72 0.56
CA VAL A 153 15.66 17.67 -0.46
C VAL A 153 14.34 17.13 0.08
N ILE A 154 14.24 16.99 1.39
CA ILE A 154 13.03 16.56 2.11
C ILE A 154 12.68 17.54 3.21
N GLY A 155 11.43 17.56 3.61
CA GLY A 155 10.94 18.44 4.66
C GLY A 155 9.47 18.19 4.95
N PRO A 156 8.96 18.67 6.10
CA PRO A 156 7.56 18.43 6.51
C PRO A 156 6.52 19.01 5.56
N ASP A 157 6.89 20.01 4.77
CA ASP A 157 6.01 20.68 3.80
C ASP A 157 6.45 20.44 2.34
N GLU A 158 7.53 19.69 2.12
CA GLU A 158 8.06 19.41 0.78
C GLU A 158 7.95 17.93 0.42
N ASP A 159 8.56 17.07 1.22
CA ASP A 159 8.66 15.63 0.95
C ASP A 159 8.80 14.84 2.26
N ILE A 160 7.84 13.98 2.55
CA ILE A 160 7.76 13.24 3.80
C ILE A 160 7.89 11.74 3.55
N PRO A 161 9.09 11.16 3.69
CA PRO A 161 9.29 9.72 3.56
C PRO A 161 8.59 8.90 4.64
N ALA A 162 8.44 7.61 4.37
CA ALA A 162 7.88 6.60 5.28
C ALA A 162 8.69 5.30 5.19
N GLY A 163 8.25 4.27 5.91
CA GLY A 163 8.77 2.92 5.76
C GLY A 163 8.22 2.18 4.53
N ASP A 164 8.97 1.19 4.09
CA ASP A 164 8.64 0.22 3.06
C ASP A 164 9.50 -1.05 3.31
N ILE A 165 9.64 -1.94 2.34
CA ILE A 165 10.49 -3.14 2.49
C ILE A 165 11.90 -2.76 2.98
N GLY A 166 12.35 -3.39 4.06
CA GLY A 166 13.66 -3.14 4.67
C GLY A 166 13.77 -1.83 5.45
N VAL A 167 12.67 -1.09 5.64
CA VAL A 167 12.61 0.13 6.44
C VAL A 167 11.42 0.05 7.39
N GLY A 168 11.66 -0.46 8.58
CA GLY A 168 10.69 -0.56 9.66
C GLY A 168 10.90 0.54 10.72
N ALA A 169 10.32 0.32 11.90
CA ALA A 169 10.38 1.28 13.01
C ALA A 169 11.81 1.63 13.42
N ARG A 170 12.74 0.66 13.43
CA ARG A 170 14.16 0.86 13.74
C ARG A 170 14.82 1.81 12.75
N GLU A 171 14.69 1.55 11.46
CA GLU A 171 15.27 2.38 10.40
C GLU A 171 14.66 3.79 10.39
N ILE A 172 13.34 3.90 10.57
CA ILE A 172 12.66 5.20 10.70
C ILE A 172 13.25 5.99 11.87
N GLY A 173 13.50 5.33 13.00
CA GLY A 173 14.13 5.96 14.16
C GLY A 173 15.53 6.51 13.86
N TYR A 174 16.39 5.72 13.22
CA TYR A 174 17.74 6.13 12.85
C TYR A 174 17.74 7.28 11.83
N LEU A 175 16.86 7.21 10.82
CA LEU A 175 16.71 8.25 9.80
C LEU A 175 16.18 9.55 10.42
N PHE A 176 15.14 9.49 11.23
CA PHE A 176 14.57 10.66 11.90
C PHE A 176 15.56 11.32 12.88
N GLY A 177 16.27 10.52 13.68
CA GLY A 177 17.28 11.02 14.62
C GLY A 177 18.39 11.78 13.92
N MET A 178 18.85 11.29 12.75
CA MET A 178 19.86 11.97 11.96
C MET A 178 19.32 13.23 11.28
N TYR A 179 18.09 13.18 10.73
CA TYR A 179 17.43 14.36 10.17
C TYR A 179 17.33 15.49 11.20
N LYS A 180 16.80 15.16 12.41
CA LYS A 180 16.69 16.12 13.51
C LYS A 180 18.05 16.72 13.90
N LYS A 181 19.10 15.90 13.90
CA LYS A 181 20.46 16.36 14.21
C LYS A 181 20.98 17.35 13.16
N LEU A 182 20.74 17.08 11.88
CA LEU A 182 21.24 17.91 10.76
C LEU A 182 20.48 19.23 10.62
N THR A 183 19.17 19.21 10.84
CA THR A 183 18.32 20.40 10.68
C THR A 183 18.20 21.25 11.94
N HIS A 184 18.52 20.68 13.11
CA HIS A 184 18.26 21.27 14.43
C HIS A 184 16.77 21.58 14.70
N GLU A 185 15.87 20.85 14.02
CA GLU A 185 14.43 21.02 14.14
C GLU A 185 13.73 19.74 14.56
N TRP A 186 12.71 19.87 15.39
CA TRP A 186 11.75 18.83 15.68
C TRP A 186 10.49 19.10 14.83
N SER A 187 10.35 18.41 13.73
CA SER A 187 9.26 18.62 12.78
C SER A 187 8.48 17.32 12.52
N GLY A 188 7.39 17.42 11.76
CA GLY A 188 6.61 16.29 11.30
C GLY A 188 7.28 15.45 10.20
N MET A 189 8.60 15.43 10.14
CA MET A 189 9.35 14.64 9.16
C MET A 189 9.23 13.15 9.43
N MET A 190 9.16 12.34 8.39
CA MET A 190 8.93 10.89 8.39
C MET A 190 7.56 10.50 8.97
N THR A 191 7.02 9.40 8.52
CA THR A 191 5.87 8.73 9.15
C THR A 191 6.21 7.28 9.47
N GLY A 192 5.46 6.69 10.42
CA GLY A 192 5.82 5.43 11.03
C GLY A 192 6.71 5.58 12.26
N LYS A 193 6.69 6.77 12.87
CA LYS A 193 7.41 7.07 14.11
C LYS A 193 6.81 6.33 15.30
N GLY A 194 7.62 6.16 16.37
CA GLY A 194 7.14 5.65 17.65
C GLY A 194 6.21 6.65 18.35
N LEU A 195 5.31 6.14 19.18
CA LEU A 195 4.30 6.97 19.89
C LEU A 195 4.94 8.04 20.77
N GLU A 196 6.10 7.75 21.36
CA GLU A 196 6.83 8.66 22.25
C GLU A 196 7.43 9.88 21.54
N TRP A 197 7.49 9.85 20.22
CA TRP A 197 8.15 10.87 19.42
C TRP A 197 7.41 11.22 18.11
N GLY A 198 6.08 11.29 18.19
CA GLY A 198 5.21 11.86 17.16
C GLY A 198 4.55 10.86 16.23
N GLY A 199 4.58 9.56 16.55
CA GLY A 199 3.86 8.52 15.83
C GLY A 199 2.35 8.57 16.07
N SER A 200 1.59 7.99 15.17
CA SER A 200 0.13 7.83 15.29
C SER A 200 -0.25 6.46 15.83
N ARG A 201 -1.31 6.42 16.61
CA ARG A 201 -2.00 5.18 17.00
C ARG A 201 -2.61 4.48 15.78
N ILE A 202 -2.92 3.20 15.93
CA ILE A 202 -3.54 2.32 14.90
C ILE A 202 -2.63 2.11 13.67
N ARG A 203 -1.40 2.62 13.63
CA ARG A 203 -0.55 2.54 12.44
C ARG A 203 -0.23 1.09 12.00
N PRO A 204 0.08 0.14 12.90
CA PRO A 204 0.34 -1.25 12.51
C PRO A 204 -0.88 -1.95 11.92
N GLU A 205 -2.07 -1.68 12.43
CA GLU A 205 -3.35 -2.28 12.06
C GLU A 205 -4.03 -1.59 10.87
N ALA A 206 -3.63 -0.36 10.58
CA ALA A 206 -4.37 0.57 9.71
C ALA A 206 -4.71 0.01 8.34
N THR A 207 -3.82 -0.78 7.74
CA THR A 207 -4.06 -1.37 6.43
C THR A 207 -5.20 -2.39 6.50
N GLY A 208 -5.16 -3.29 7.46
CA GLY A 208 -6.21 -4.29 7.68
C GLY A 208 -7.54 -3.65 8.10
N TYR A 209 -7.51 -2.70 9.04
CA TYR A 209 -8.71 -1.98 9.48
C TYR A 209 -9.37 -1.24 8.32
N GLY A 210 -8.59 -0.47 7.58
CA GLY A 210 -9.08 0.26 6.41
C GLY A 210 -9.69 -0.65 5.34
N ALA A 211 -9.07 -1.80 5.10
CA ALA A 211 -9.60 -2.77 4.16
C ALA A 211 -11.00 -3.26 4.55
N LEU A 212 -11.21 -3.56 5.82
CA LEU A 212 -12.53 -4.01 6.31
C LEU A 212 -13.57 -2.88 6.24
N TYR A 213 -13.22 -1.63 6.49
CA TYR A 213 -14.13 -0.50 6.30
C TYR A 213 -14.54 -0.34 4.83
N PHE A 214 -13.58 -0.50 3.90
CA PHE A 214 -13.88 -0.48 2.47
C PHE A 214 -14.81 -1.63 2.08
N VAL A 215 -14.51 -2.86 2.52
CA VAL A 215 -15.30 -4.07 2.21
C VAL A 215 -16.69 -3.97 2.79
N ASP A 216 -16.85 -3.54 4.04
CA ASP A 216 -18.14 -3.34 4.66
C ASP A 216 -19.02 -2.36 3.86
N LYS A 217 -18.44 -1.21 3.47
CA LYS A 217 -19.14 -0.25 2.62
C LYS A 217 -19.49 -0.81 1.25
N MET A 218 -18.59 -1.60 0.65
CA MET A 218 -18.83 -2.27 -0.64
C MET A 218 -20.00 -3.25 -0.53
N LEU A 219 -20.03 -4.09 0.51
CA LEU A 219 -21.11 -5.02 0.75
C LEU A 219 -22.44 -4.30 0.95
N HIS A 220 -22.51 -3.27 1.78
CA HIS A 220 -23.72 -2.48 2.01
C HIS A 220 -24.25 -1.85 0.71
N THR A 221 -23.37 -1.38 -0.16
CA THR A 221 -23.75 -0.81 -1.48
C THR A 221 -24.45 -1.82 -2.36
N HIS A 222 -24.17 -3.11 -2.15
CA HIS A 222 -24.78 -4.23 -2.88
C HIS A 222 -25.85 -4.98 -2.08
N GLY A 223 -26.35 -4.41 -0.97
CA GLY A 223 -27.45 -4.98 -0.17
C GLY A 223 -27.05 -6.13 0.75
N HIS A 224 -25.76 -6.24 1.07
CA HIS A 224 -25.23 -7.25 1.99
C HIS A 224 -24.73 -6.61 3.28
N ASP A 225 -24.70 -7.38 4.36
CA ASP A 225 -24.11 -7.03 5.64
C ASP A 225 -22.88 -7.91 5.87
N ILE A 226 -21.81 -7.37 6.41
CA ILE A 226 -20.61 -8.12 6.77
C ILE A 226 -20.82 -9.03 7.96
N LYS A 227 -21.75 -8.66 8.85
CA LYS A 227 -22.06 -9.43 10.06
C LYS A 227 -22.53 -10.83 9.72
N GLY A 228 -21.91 -11.83 10.35
CA GLY A 228 -22.21 -13.25 10.14
C GLY A 228 -21.60 -13.85 8.86
N LYS A 229 -20.86 -13.08 8.07
CA LYS A 229 -20.18 -13.59 6.88
C LYS A 229 -18.89 -14.31 7.23
N THR A 230 -18.54 -15.33 6.44
CA THR A 230 -17.25 -16.01 6.56
C THR A 230 -16.20 -15.32 5.74
N VAL A 231 -15.00 -15.16 6.32
CA VAL A 231 -13.87 -14.45 5.72
C VAL A 231 -12.67 -15.38 5.61
N ALA A 232 -12.16 -15.57 4.40
CA ALA A 232 -10.88 -16.23 4.17
C ALA A 232 -9.78 -15.16 4.02
N ILE A 233 -8.76 -15.26 4.88
CA ILE A 233 -7.60 -14.36 4.89
C ILE A 233 -6.35 -15.19 4.61
N SER A 234 -5.47 -14.68 3.74
CA SER A 234 -4.09 -15.16 3.61
C SER A 234 -3.13 -14.27 4.37
N GLY A 235 -1.97 -14.80 4.72
CA GLY A 235 -0.90 -14.06 5.37
C GLY A 235 -0.89 -14.19 6.87
N PHE A 236 0.22 -13.72 7.45
CA PHE A 236 0.55 -13.82 8.87
C PHE A 236 1.15 -12.51 9.43
N GLY A 237 1.14 -11.46 8.59
CA GLY A 237 1.71 -10.16 8.90
C GLY A 237 0.73 -9.20 9.58
N ASN A 238 1.19 -7.97 9.85
CA ASN A 238 0.35 -6.91 10.45
C ASN A 238 -0.92 -6.65 9.65
N VAL A 239 -0.85 -6.80 8.32
CA VAL A 239 -2.01 -6.63 7.44
C VAL A 239 -3.06 -7.71 7.70
N ALA A 240 -2.63 -8.97 7.76
CA ALA A 240 -3.52 -10.10 7.97
C ALA A 240 -4.17 -10.07 9.36
N TRP A 241 -3.39 -9.88 10.43
CA TRP A 241 -3.98 -9.85 11.77
C TRP A 241 -4.84 -8.60 12.01
N GLY A 242 -4.46 -7.44 11.44
CA GLY A 242 -5.32 -6.25 11.49
C GLY A 242 -6.66 -6.48 10.78
N ALA A 243 -6.64 -7.13 9.60
CA ALA A 243 -7.86 -7.52 8.91
C ALA A 243 -8.70 -8.53 9.72
N ALA A 244 -8.06 -9.54 10.30
CA ALA A 244 -8.73 -10.55 11.13
C ALA A 244 -9.40 -9.91 12.34
N LYS A 245 -8.70 -9.05 13.08
CA LYS A 245 -9.23 -8.34 14.24
C LYS A 245 -10.44 -7.49 13.88
N LYS A 246 -10.32 -6.64 12.86
CA LYS A 246 -11.43 -5.76 12.47
C LYS A 246 -12.62 -6.54 11.90
N ALA A 247 -12.40 -7.61 11.14
CA ALA A 247 -13.48 -8.48 10.65
C ALA A 247 -14.27 -9.10 11.83
N THR A 248 -13.57 -9.60 12.85
CA THR A 248 -14.18 -10.16 14.07
C THR A 248 -14.96 -9.09 14.85
N GLU A 249 -14.40 -7.88 15.02
CA GLU A 249 -15.09 -6.75 15.65
C GLU A 249 -16.38 -6.36 14.91
N LEU A 250 -16.40 -6.42 13.57
CA LEU A 250 -17.58 -6.16 12.74
C LEU A 250 -18.58 -7.33 12.72
N GLY A 251 -18.30 -8.41 13.44
CA GLY A 251 -19.17 -9.57 13.58
C GLY A 251 -19.08 -10.59 12.44
N ALA A 252 -18.06 -10.51 11.59
CA ALA A 252 -17.73 -11.54 10.63
C ALA A 252 -16.98 -12.70 11.30
N LYS A 253 -16.92 -13.83 10.62
CA LYS A 253 -16.20 -15.02 11.07
C LYS A 253 -14.98 -15.24 10.18
N VAL A 254 -13.79 -14.98 10.70
CA VAL A 254 -12.52 -15.27 10.01
C VAL A 254 -12.22 -16.75 10.16
N ILE A 255 -12.20 -17.48 9.05
CA ILE A 255 -12.09 -18.95 9.07
C ILE A 255 -10.73 -19.46 8.54
N THR A 256 -9.89 -18.59 8.01
CA THR A 256 -8.53 -18.96 7.57
C THR A 256 -7.52 -17.88 7.91
N ILE A 257 -6.28 -18.32 8.13
CA ILE A 257 -5.08 -17.50 8.11
C ILE A 257 -3.97 -18.35 7.49
N SER A 258 -2.95 -17.76 6.88
CA SER A 258 -1.89 -18.55 6.24
C SER A 258 -0.50 -18.00 6.52
N GLY A 259 0.48 -18.90 6.59
CA GLY A 259 1.90 -18.63 6.70
C GLY A 259 2.67 -19.20 5.51
N PRO A 260 4.01 -19.14 5.55
CA PRO A 260 4.85 -19.74 4.51
C PRO A 260 4.80 -21.27 4.49
N ASP A 261 4.34 -21.90 5.59
CA ASP A 261 4.22 -23.36 5.77
C ASP A 261 2.87 -23.93 5.25
N GLY A 262 1.84 -23.09 5.11
CA GLY A 262 0.50 -23.51 4.69
C GLY A 262 -0.58 -22.59 5.25
N TYR A 263 -1.80 -23.11 5.43
CA TYR A 263 -2.89 -22.36 6.02
C TYR A 263 -3.63 -23.13 7.12
N ILE A 264 -4.28 -22.39 7.99
CA ILE A 264 -5.25 -22.89 8.99
C ILE A 264 -6.65 -22.71 8.43
N TYR A 265 -7.45 -23.76 8.57
CA TYR A 265 -8.90 -23.69 8.47
C TYR A 265 -9.53 -23.92 9.85
N ASP A 266 -10.18 -22.89 10.38
CA ASP A 266 -10.90 -22.94 11.65
C ASP A 266 -12.39 -22.66 11.41
N PRO A 267 -13.24 -23.67 11.37
CA PRO A 267 -14.68 -23.50 11.12
C PRO A 267 -15.41 -22.76 12.25
N ALA A 268 -14.85 -22.75 13.48
CA ALA A 268 -15.39 -21.97 14.59
C ALA A 268 -15.11 -20.48 14.43
N GLY A 269 -14.07 -20.13 13.67
CA GLY A 269 -13.59 -18.77 13.46
C GLY A 269 -12.55 -18.34 14.49
N LEU A 270 -11.79 -17.30 14.12
CA LEU A 270 -10.83 -16.66 15.01
C LEU A 270 -11.57 -15.67 15.92
N ASP A 271 -11.33 -15.80 17.22
CA ASP A 271 -11.72 -14.85 18.25
C ASP A 271 -10.51 -14.09 18.80
N ASP A 272 -10.70 -13.26 19.80
CA ASP A 272 -9.64 -12.44 20.38
C ASP A 272 -8.50 -13.29 20.96
N GLU A 273 -8.81 -14.41 21.62
CA GLU A 273 -7.82 -15.32 22.19
C GLU A 273 -6.94 -15.96 21.11
N LYS A 274 -7.57 -16.43 20.04
CA LYS A 274 -6.86 -17.02 18.89
C LYS A 274 -6.02 -16.00 18.12
N ILE A 275 -6.51 -14.78 17.98
CA ILE A 275 -5.77 -13.67 17.36
C ILE A 275 -4.55 -13.32 18.22
N GLU A 276 -4.73 -13.22 19.55
CA GLU A 276 -3.63 -12.90 20.46
C GLU A 276 -2.56 -14.00 20.46
N TYR A 277 -2.96 -15.26 20.46
CA TYR A 277 -2.02 -16.38 20.29
C TYR A 277 -1.18 -16.27 19.03
N MET A 278 -1.79 -15.90 17.89
CA MET A 278 -1.08 -15.70 16.62
C MET A 278 -0.11 -14.52 16.67
N LEU A 279 -0.48 -13.44 17.38
CA LEU A 279 0.40 -12.29 17.58
C LEU A 279 1.62 -12.63 18.44
N GLU A 280 1.45 -13.40 19.50
CA GLU A 280 2.54 -13.89 20.36
C GLU A 280 3.47 -14.84 19.59
N LEU A 281 2.90 -15.75 18.82
CA LEU A 281 3.66 -16.68 17.97
C LEU A 281 4.55 -15.90 16.98
N ARG A 282 4.02 -14.88 16.35
CA ARG A 282 4.77 -13.99 15.48
C ARG A 282 5.84 -13.20 16.24
N ALA A 283 5.52 -12.65 17.40
CA ALA A 283 6.47 -11.88 18.21
C ALA A 283 7.67 -12.73 18.66
N SER A 284 7.48 -14.04 18.80
CA SER A 284 8.57 -14.98 19.06
C SER A 284 9.48 -15.26 17.86
N GLY A 285 9.18 -14.67 16.68
CA GLY A 285 9.92 -14.88 15.44
C GLY A 285 9.51 -16.15 14.67
N ASN A 286 8.37 -16.74 15.02
CA ASN A 286 7.87 -17.97 14.41
C ASN A 286 6.67 -17.65 13.49
N ASP A 287 6.97 -17.37 12.23
CA ASP A 287 5.96 -16.98 11.20
C ASP A 287 5.35 -18.22 10.50
N VAL A 288 4.98 -19.27 11.27
CA VAL A 288 4.36 -20.50 10.75
C VAL A 288 2.98 -20.72 11.39
N CYS A 289 2.08 -21.37 10.68
CA CYS A 289 0.69 -21.57 11.12
C CYS A 289 0.43 -22.88 11.86
N GLN A 290 1.25 -23.90 11.65
CA GLN A 290 1.01 -25.22 12.24
C GLN A 290 0.78 -25.20 13.76
N PRO A 291 1.53 -24.42 14.59
CA PRO A 291 1.33 -24.38 16.04
C PRO A 291 -0.09 -23.95 16.47
N TYR A 292 -0.80 -23.19 15.63
CA TYR A 292 -2.19 -22.84 15.90
C TYR A 292 -3.10 -24.10 15.97
N ALA A 293 -2.94 -25.03 15.02
CA ALA A 293 -3.74 -26.25 15.02
C ALA A 293 -3.35 -27.22 16.15
N ASP A 294 -2.12 -27.13 16.66
CA ASP A 294 -1.67 -27.89 17.82
C ASP A 294 -2.32 -27.35 19.11
N GLU A 295 -2.51 -26.02 19.22
CA GLU A 295 -3.15 -25.36 20.37
C GLU A 295 -4.68 -25.44 20.31
N PHE A 296 -5.28 -25.27 19.11
CA PHE A 296 -6.72 -25.30 18.90
C PHE A 296 -7.14 -26.51 18.05
N PRO A 297 -7.46 -27.66 18.68
CA PRO A 297 -7.68 -28.94 17.98
C PRO A 297 -8.89 -28.97 17.03
N GLU A 298 -9.80 -28.02 17.12
CA GLU A 298 -10.92 -27.85 16.18
C GLU A 298 -10.49 -27.31 14.81
N ALA A 299 -9.31 -26.70 14.76
CA ALA A 299 -8.73 -26.18 13.52
C ALA A 299 -7.94 -27.27 12.77
N THR A 300 -7.86 -27.13 11.47
CA THR A 300 -7.07 -28.01 10.59
C THR A 300 -5.93 -27.23 9.94
N PHE A 301 -4.72 -27.73 10.06
CA PHE A 301 -3.57 -27.22 9.28
C PHE A 301 -3.45 -27.94 7.95
N VAL A 302 -3.29 -27.19 6.87
CA VAL A 302 -3.10 -27.70 5.50
C VAL A 302 -1.76 -27.23 4.98
N ALA A 303 -0.78 -28.12 4.96
CA ALA A 303 0.61 -27.84 4.59
C ALA A 303 0.76 -27.45 3.11
N GLY A 304 1.58 -26.44 2.83
CA GLY A 304 2.04 -26.08 1.50
C GLY A 304 0.97 -25.53 0.55
N LYS A 305 -0.24 -25.25 1.04
CA LYS A 305 -1.34 -24.72 0.25
C LYS A 305 -1.75 -23.30 0.69
N LYS A 306 -2.50 -22.63 -0.20
CA LYS A 306 -3.16 -21.35 0.04
C LYS A 306 -4.63 -21.57 0.42
N PRO A 307 -5.29 -20.61 1.12
CA PRO A 307 -6.65 -20.83 1.65
C PRO A 307 -7.78 -20.73 0.61
N TRP A 308 -7.49 -20.53 -0.66
CA TRP A 308 -8.50 -20.18 -1.69
C TRP A 308 -9.43 -21.34 -2.08
N GLU A 309 -9.09 -22.57 -1.70
CA GLU A 309 -9.99 -23.72 -1.85
C GLU A 309 -11.12 -23.73 -0.79
N VAL A 310 -10.97 -22.97 0.29
CA VAL A 310 -11.97 -22.89 1.37
C VAL A 310 -13.15 -22.03 0.94
N LYS A 311 -14.36 -22.58 1.06
CA LYS A 311 -15.58 -21.82 0.76
C LYS A 311 -15.77 -20.70 1.79
N CYS A 312 -15.92 -19.47 1.29
CA CYS A 312 -16.10 -18.27 2.09
C CYS A 312 -17.04 -17.28 1.40
N ASP A 313 -17.52 -16.29 2.16
CA ASP A 313 -18.29 -15.16 1.62
C ASP A 313 -17.38 -14.02 1.15
N ILE A 314 -16.23 -13.84 1.80
CA ILE A 314 -15.30 -12.74 1.56
C ILE A 314 -13.88 -13.32 1.49
N ALA A 315 -13.14 -13.03 0.40
CA ALA A 315 -11.75 -13.44 0.23
C ALA A 315 -10.81 -12.23 0.26
N LEU A 316 -9.84 -12.23 1.19
CA LEU A 316 -8.90 -11.15 1.43
C LEU A 316 -7.45 -11.63 1.28
N PRO A 317 -6.80 -11.47 0.11
CA PRO A 317 -5.36 -11.68 0.00
C PRO A 317 -4.60 -10.60 0.77
N CYS A 318 -3.92 -11.01 1.86
CA CYS A 318 -3.21 -10.15 2.80
C CYS A 318 -1.71 -10.47 2.92
N ALA A 319 -1.19 -11.43 2.16
CA ALA A 319 0.19 -11.90 2.31
C ALA A 319 1.16 -11.14 1.41
N THR A 320 1.27 -11.53 0.15
CA THR A 320 2.30 -11.02 -0.75
C THR A 320 1.75 -10.63 -2.12
N GLN A 321 2.57 -9.93 -2.89
CA GLN A 321 2.26 -9.60 -4.28
C GLN A 321 2.06 -10.88 -5.11
N ASN A 322 1.05 -10.87 -6.00
CA ASN A 322 0.74 -11.96 -6.93
C ASN A 322 0.49 -13.33 -6.26
N GLU A 323 0.06 -13.33 -5.01
CA GLU A 323 -0.23 -14.58 -4.29
C GLU A 323 -1.44 -15.33 -4.83
N LEU A 324 -2.44 -14.63 -5.34
CA LEU A 324 -3.66 -15.18 -5.92
C LEU A 324 -3.54 -15.18 -7.44
N ASN A 325 -3.34 -16.36 -8.03
CA ASN A 325 -3.15 -16.54 -9.46
C ASN A 325 -4.45 -16.93 -10.19
N GLY A 326 -4.35 -17.21 -11.50
CA GLY A 326 -5.51 -17.56 -12.33
C GLY A 326 -6.24 -18.83 -11.87
N ASP A 327 -5.52 -19.85 -11.41
CA ASP A 327 -6.13 -21.10 -10.91
C ASP A 327 -6.84 -20.85 -9.57
N ASP A 328 -6.25 -20.06 -8.69
CA ASP A 328 -6.86 -19.62 -7.44
C ASP A 328 -8.16 -18.84 -7.71
N ALA A 329 -8.15 -17.98 -8.74
CA ALA A 329 -9.34 -17.23 -9.16
C ALA A 329 -10.46 -18.15 -9.66
N ASP A 330 -10.14 -19.19 -10.44
CA ASP A 330 -11.11 -20.19 -10.89
C ASP A 330 -11.75 -20.95 -9.73
N MET A 331 -10.95 -21.30 -8.70
CA MET A 331 -11.47 -21.90 -7.47
C MET A 331 -12.44 -20.97 -6.73
N LEU A 332 -12.07 -19.70 -6.55
CA LEU A 332 -12.92 -18.71 -5.91
C LEU A 332 -14.21 -18.46 -6.71
N LEU A 333 -14.13 -18.33 -8.05
CA LEU A 333 -15.30 -18.18 -8.90
C LEU A 333 -16.26 -19.38 -8.80
N THR A 334 -15.72 -20.58 -8.64
CA THR A 334 -16.51 -21.81 -8.42
C THR A 334 -17.21 -21.77 -7.05
N ASN A 335 -16.52 -21.31 -6.00
CA ASN A 335 -17.05 -21.18 -4.66
C ASN A 335 -18.00 -19.99 -4.48
N LYS A 336 -18.04 -19.04 -5.42
CA LYS A 336 -18.92 -17.87 -5.49
C LYS A 336 -18.93 -17.04 -4.22
N PRO A 337 -17.80 -16.49 -3.74
CA PRO A 337 -17.83 -15.52 -2.65
C PRO A 337 -18.60 -14.26 -3.10
N LEU A 338 -19.05 -13.46 -2.15
CA LEU A 338 -19.67 -12.16 -2.40
C LEU A 338 -18.66 -11.20 -3.00
N CYS A 339 -17.43 -11.20 -2.47
CA CYS A 339 -16.36 -10.33 -2.97
C CYS A 339 -14.95 -10.91 -2.77
N VAL A 340 -14.05 -10.38 -3.58
CA VAL A 340 -12.59 -10.49 -3.42
C VAL A 340 -12.02 -9.08 -3.30
N ALA A 341 -11.26 -8.79 -2.26
CA ALA A 341 -10.65 -7.47 -2.06
C ALA A 341 -9.17 -7.60 -1.70
N GLU A 342 -8.31 -7.00 -2.51
CA GLU A 342 -6.86 -7.04 -2.30
C GLU A 342 -6.45 -6.18 -1.10
N VAL A 343 -5.92 -6.78 -0.07
CA VAL A 343 -5.37 -6.04 1.08
C VAL A 343 -3.85 -5.90 0.98
N SER A 344 -3.16 -6.91 0.43
CA SER A 344 -1.76 -6.77 0.03
C SER A 344 -1.62 -5.88 -1.23
N ASN A 345 -0.42 -5.36 -1.47
CA ASN A 345 -0.15 -4.64 -2.72
C ASN A 345 -0.15 -5.62 -3.89
N MET A 346 -1.05 -5.42 -4.86
CA MET A 346 -1.21 -6.30 -6.02
C MET A 346 -1.29 -7.79 -5.61
N GLY A 347 -2.22 -8.11 -4.70
CA GLY A 347 -2.39 -9.48 -4.19
C GLY A 347 -2.78 -10.50 -5.25
N CYS A 348 -3.50 -10.06 -6.28
CA CYS A 348 -3.88 -10.88 -7.44
C CYS A 348 -2.93 -10.66 -8.62
N THR A 349 -2.72 -11.69 -9.42
CA THR A 349 -2.11 -11.54 -10.73
C THR A 349 -3.07 -10.81 -11.68
N ALA A 350 -2.55 -10.21 -12.77
CA ALA A 350 -3.39 -9.57 -13.78
C ALA A 350 -4.45 -10.54 -14.35
N GLU A 351 -4.07 -11.79 -14.62
CA GLU A 351 -4.97 -12.85 -15.06
C GLU A 351 -6.12 -13.08 -14.05
N ALA A 352 -5.81 -13.17 -12.77
CA ALA A 352 -6.84 -13.36 -11.72
C ALA A 352 -7.80 -12.17 -11.66
N ALA A 353 -7.28 -10.95 -11.68
CA ALA A 353 -8.09 -9.73 -11.68
C ALA A 353 -9.02 -9.65 -12.91
N GLU A 354 -8.50 -9.97 -14.11
CA GLU A 354 -9.28 -10.01 -15.34
C GLU A 354 -10.42 -11.04 -15.27
N LYS A 355 -10.17 -12.23 -14.70
CA LYS A 355 -11.20 -13.26 -14.49
C LYS A 355 -12.32 -12.75 -13.57
N PHE A 356 -12.00 -12.09 -12.45
CA PHE A 356 -13.00 -11.53 -11.55
C PHE A 356 -13.83 -10.42 -12.20
N ILE A 357 -13.20 -9.51 -12.94
CA ILE A 357 -13.88 -8.43 -13.66
C ILE A 357 -14.78 -9.01 -14.75
N ALA A 358 -14.30 -9.96 -15.56
CA ALA A 358 -15.07 -10.61 -16.62
C ALA A 358 -16.29 -11.36 -16.07
N ALA A 359 -16.18 -11.96 -14.89
CA ALA A 359 -17.28 -12.62 -14.19
C ALA A 359 -18.23 -11.62 -13.49
N LYS A 360 -17.95 -10.31 -13.56
CA LYS A 360 -18.68 -9.25 -12.83
C LYS A 360 -18.79 -9.50 -11.33
N MET A 361 -17.76 -10.10 -10.75
CA MET A 361 -17.64 -10.26 -9.30
C MET A 361 -17.35 -8.91 -8.65
N LEU A 362 -17.74 -8.74 -7.38
CA LEU A 362 -17.29 -7.61 -6.58
C LEU A 362 -15.79 -7.80 -6.29
N PHE A 363 -14.96 -7.19 -7.13
CA PHE A 363 -13.50 -7.22 -7.00
C PHE A 363 -12.97 -5.81 -6.77
N ALA A 364 -12.19 -5.62 -5.71
CA ALA A 364 -11.63 -4.31 -5.37
C ALA A 364 -10.09 -4.36 -5.33
N PRO A 365 -9.42 -3.39 -5.98
CA PRO A 365 -7.97 -3.37 -6.14
C PRO A 365 -7.26 -2.90 -4.88
N GLY A 366 -6.02 -3.38 -4.68
CA GLY A 366 -5.21 -3.06 -3.52
C GLY A 366 -5.00 -1.57 -3.30
N LYS A 367 -4.80 -0.78 -4.35
CA LYS A 367 -4.59 0.68 -4.23
C LYS A 367 -5.76 1.43 -3.55
N ALA A 368 -6.97 0.90 -3.62
CA ALA A 368 -8.13 1.45 -2.91
C ALA A 368 -8.31 0.78 -1.55
N VAL A 369 -8.31 -0.54 -1.52
CA VAL A 369 -8.60 -1.34 -0.31
C VAL A 369 -7.53 -1.17 0.76
N ASN A 370 -6.25 -1.18 0.40
CA ASN A 370 -5.15 -1.09 1.36
C ASN A 370 -4.68 0.34 1.67
N ALA A 371 -5.42 1.34 1.24
CA ALA A 371 -5.07 2.75 1.45
C ALA A 371 -5.07 3.17 2.94
N GLY A 372 -5.59 2.34 3.84
CA GLY A 372 -5.63 2.62 5.28
C GLY A 372 -4.25 2.93 5.88
N GLY A 373 -3.21 2.23 5.45
CA GLY A 373 -1.85 2.48 5.91
C GLY A 373 -1.33 3.87 5.55
N VAL A 374 -1.50 4.32 4.31
CA VAL A 374 -1.08 5.65 3.88
C VAL A 374 -2.02 6.73 4.40
N ALA A 375 -3.31 6.44 4.55
CA ALA A 375 -4.27 7.34 5.18
C ALA A 375 -3.85 7.67 6.62
N THR A 376 -3.52 6.65 7.42
CA THR A 376 -3.02 6.86 8.79
C THR A 376 -1.68 7.58 8.82
N SER A 377 -0.82 7.37 7.82
CA SER A 377 0.39 8.21 7.67
C SER A 377 0.04 9.69 7.46
N GLY A 378 -0.98 10.00 6.67
CA GLY A 378 -1.49 11.36 6.51
C GLY A 378 -2.09 11.92 7.81
N LEU A 379 -2.79 11.10 8.58
CA LEU A 379 -3.27 11.48 9.92
C LEU A 379 -2.11 11.74 10.90
N GLU A 380 -1.01 10.98 10.83
CA GLU A 380 0.21 11.24 11.59
C GLU A 380 0.82 12.60 11.22
N MET A 381 0.89 12.92 9.91
CA MET A 381 1.34 14.23 9.45
C MET A 381 0.46 15.37 10.02
N THR A 382 -0.86 15.19 10.02
CA THR A 382 -1.79 16.18 10.58
C THR A 382 -1.56 16.37 12.07
N GLN A 383 -1.47 15.30 12.86
CA GLN A 383 -1.18 15.37 14.29
C GLN A 383 0.15 16.08 14.57
N ASN A 384 1.17 15.81 13.76
CA ASN A 384 2.47 16.48 13.89
C ASN A 384 2.38 17.98 13.57
N ALA A 385 1.63 18.36 12.54
CA ALA A 385 1.46 19.76 12.14
C ALA A 385 0.74 20.58 13.20
N ILE A 386 -0.29 20.02 13.86
CA ILE A 386 -1.02 20.70 14.96
C ILE A 386 -0.40 20.46 16.32
N ARG A 387 0.64 19.62 16.44
CA ARG A 387 1.34 19.24 17.68
C ARG A 387 0.43 18.63 18.75
N LEU A 388 -0.54 17.83 18.32
CA LEU A 388 -1.42 17.05 19.20
C LEU A 388 -1.35 15.58 18.83
N SER A 389 -1.67 14.72 19.79
CA SER A 389 -1.86 13.29 19.59
C SER A 389 -3.34 12.94 19.75
N TRP A 390 -3.88 12.21 18.82
CA TRP A 390 -5.24 11.70 18.89
C TRP A 390 -5.30 10.34 19.57
N SER A 391 -6.41 10.05 20.23
CA SER A 391 -6.72 8.74 20.79
C SER A 391 -6.95 7.69 19.68
N ASP A 392 -6.97 6.41 20.07
CA ASP A 392 -7.29 5.32 19.13
C ASP A 392 -8.66 5.54 18.48
N ALA A 393 -9.68 5.95 19.25
CA ALA A 393 -11.02 6.21 18.73
C ALA A 393 -11.06 7.36 17.71
N GLU A 394 -10.32 8.45 17.94
CA GLU A 394 -10.28 9.58 17.01
C GLU A 394 -9.55 9.22 15.69
N VAL A 395 -8.47 8.44 15.77
CA VAL A 395 -7.76 7.97 14.58
C VAL A 395 -8.63 6.98 13.81
N ASP A 396 -9.29 6.04 14.48
CA ASP A 396 -10.16 5.03 13.88
C ASP A 396 -11.37 5.65 13.17
N GLU A 397 -12.04 6.62 13.80
CA GLU A 397 -13.15 7.37 13.18
C GLU A 397 -12.73 8.07 11.89
N LYS A 398 -11.57 8.74 11.90
CA LYS A 398 -11.04 9.42 10.73
C LYS A 398 -10.66 8.43 9.63
N LEU A 399 -10.00 7.33 9.98
CA LEU A 399 -9.66 6.26 9.06
C LEU A 399 -10.92 5.67 8.40
N HIS A 400 -11.94 5.39 9.18
CA HIS A 400 -13.23 4.90 8.70
C HIS A 400 -13.84 5.87 7.66
N GLY A 401 -13.89 7.17 7.98
CA GLY A 401 -14.39 8.19 7.07
C GLY A 401 -13.59 8.29 5.75
N ILE A 402 -12.26 8.19 5.82
CA ILE A 402 -11.38 8.20 4.64
C ILE A 402 -11.67 6.98 3.75
N MET A 403 -11.77 5.79 4.32
CA MET A 403 -12.02 4.58 3.54
C MET A 403 -13.40 4.57 2.89
N HIS A 404 -14.42 5.12 3.55
CA HIS A 404 -15.74 5.33 2.95
C HIS A 404 -15.67 6.29 1.75
N ASN A 405 -14.96 7.40 1.88
CA ASN A 405 -14.76 8.36 0.78
C ASN A 405 -14.03 7.72 -0.41
N ILE A 406 -13.02 6.89 -0.16
CA ILE A 406 -12.33 6.14 -1.22
C ILE A 406 -13.32 5.23 -1.95
N HIS A 407 -14.13 4.49 -1.23
CA HIS A 407 -15.16 3.63 -1.82
C HIS A 407 -16.14 4.43 -2.70
N GLU A 408 -16.65 5.56 -2.19
CA GLU A 408 -17.58 6.42 -2.93
C GLU A 408 -16.97 6.97 -4.23
N GLN A 409 -15.69 7.34 -4.22
CA GLN A 409 -14.99 7.76 -5.43
C GLN A 409 -14.85 6.60 -6.43
N CYS A 410 -14.54 5.40 -5.97
CA CYS A 410 -14.50 4.21 -6.82
C CYS A 410 -15.86 3.92 -7.46
N VAL A 411 -16.95 4.03 -6.71
CA VAL A 411 -18.32 3.85 -7.22
C VAL A 411 -18.67 4.92 -8.27
N LYS A 412 -18.36 6.19 -7.97
CA LYS A 412 -18.65 7.32 -8.85
C LYS A 412 -18.08 7.13 -10.25
N TYR A 413 -16.83 6.67 -10.35
CA TYR A 413 -16.12 6.52 -11.61
C TYR A 413 -16.15 5.11 -12.19
N GLY A 414 -16.50 4.09 -11.39
CA GLY A 414 -16.52 2.69 -11.80
C GLY A 414 -17.88 2.15 -12.21
N LYS A 415 -18.97 2.88 -11.90
CA LYS A 415 -20.33 2.43 -12.19
C LYS A 415 -20.58 2.38 -13.70
N GLN A 416 -21.01 1.22 -14.17
CA GLN A 416 -21.33 0.96 -15.58
C GLN A 416 -22.83 1.09 -15.87
N PRO A 417 -23.25 1.21 -17.15
CA PRO A 417 -24.67 1.36 -17.52
C PRO A 417 -25.56 0.19 -17.08
N ASP A 418 -25.01 -1.02 -16.96
CA ASP A 418 -25.71 -2.23 -16.53
C ASP A 418 -25.81 -2.36 -14.98
N GLY A 419 -25.29 -1.37 -14.26
CA GLY A 419 -25.29 -1.34 -12.80
C GLY A 419 -24.07 -2.00 -12.14
N TYR A 420 -23.22 -2.70 -12.89
CA TYR A 420 -21.97 -3.23 -12.37
C TYR A 420 -21.03 -2.10 -11.96
N ILE A 421 -20.27 -2.30 -10.87
CA ILE A 421 -19.25 -1.36 -10.42
C ILE A 421 -17.89 -2.01 -10.63
N ASP A 422 -17.14 -1.49 -11.59
CA ASP A 422 -15.74 -1.83 -11.80
C ASP A 422 -14.87 -0.98 -10.87
N TYR A 423 -14.54 -1.53 -9.71
CA TYR A 423 -13.74 -0.84 -8.69
C TYR A 423 -12.30 -0.58 -9.12
N VAL A 424 -11.75 -1.40 -10.02
CA VAL A 424 -10.39 -1.18 -10.58
C VAL A 424 -10.39 0.07 -11.46
N LYS A 425 -11.30 0.12 -12.42
CA LYS A 425 -11.49 1.30 -13.29
C LYS A 425 -11.84 2.54 -12.46
N GLY A 426 -12.73 2.39 -11.49
CA GLY A 426 -13.15 3.46 -10.59
C GLY A 426 -12.00 4.06 -9.80
N ALA A 427 -11.15 3.24 -9.20
CA ALA A 427 -9.98 3.68 -8.45
C ALA A 427 -8.95 4.41 -9.34
N ASN A 428 -8.65 3.85 -10.52
CA ASN A 428 -7.69 4.45 -11.45
C ASN A 428 -8.18 5.83 -11.94
N ILE A 429 -9.43 5.93 -12.37
CA ILE A 429 -9.99 7.20 -12.87
C ILE A 429 -10.11 8.21 -11.74
N ALA A 430 -10.57 7.84 -10.55
CA ALA A 430 -10.71 8.75 -9.42
C ALA A 430 -9.37 9.38 -9.03
N GLY A 431 -8.32 8.56 -8.89
CA GLY A 431 -6.98 9.04 -8.59
C GLY A 431 -6.43 9.95 -9.68
N PHE A 432 -6.54 9.54 -10.93
CA PHE A 432 -6.11 10.32 -12.09
C PHE A 432 -6.81 11.69 -12.16
N MET A 433 -8.13 11.72 -12.10
CA MET A 433 -8.92 12.96 -12.24
C MET A 433 -8.59 13.97 -11.14
N LYS A 434 -8.35 13.51 -9.92
CA LYS A 434 -7.96 14.43 -8.82
C LYS A 434 -6.62 15.09 -9.10
N VAL A 435 -5.61 14.32 -9.52
CA VAL A 435 -4.28 14.85 -9.87
C VAL A 435 -4.37 15.75 -11.10
N ALA A 436 -5.06 15.31 -12.15
CA ALA A 436 -5.25 16.06 -13.39
C ALA A 436 -5.89 17.43 -13.14
N ASN A 437 -7.00 17.48 -12.38
CA ASN A 437 -7.68 18.71 -12.06
C ASN A 437 -6.81 19.68 -11.24
N ALA A 438 -6.03 19.15 -10.28
CA ALA A 438 -5.09 19.96 -9.51
C ALA A 438 -3.98 20.55 -10.41
N MET A 439 -3.38 19.74 -11.28
CA MET A 439 -2.38 20.20 -12.25
C MET A 439 -2.92 21.25 -13.22
N MET A 440 -4.18 21.08 -13.68
CA MET A 440 -4.83 22.07 -14.56
C MET A 440 -5.10 23.38 -13.83
N ALA A 441 -5.56 23.32 -12.59
CA ALA A 441 -5.85 24.52 -11.78
C ALA A 441 -4.59 25.32 -11.41
N GLN A 442 -3.47 24.65 -11.21
CA GLN A 442 -2.18 25.28 -10.88
C GLN A 442 -1.41 25.80 -12.09
N GLY A 443 -1.85 25.45 -13.30
CA GLY A 443 -1.22 25.92 -14.54
C GLY A 443 -0.02 25.07 -14.96
N ILE A 444 0.92 25.71 -15.65
CA ILE A 444 2.14 25.06 -16.15
C ILE A 444 3.32 25.55 -15.31
N VAL A 445 3.66 24.75 -14.33
CA VAL A 445 4.73 24.99 -13.35
C VAL A 445 5.76 23.88 -13.42
#